data_98f2d84fc14726beb08ebb30215971b0
#
_entry.id   98f2d84fc14726beb08ebb30215971b0
#
_cell.length_a   1.000
_cell.length_b   1.000
_cell.length_c   1.000
_cell.angle_alpha   90.00
_cell.angle_beta   90.00
_cell.angle_gamma   90.00
#
_symmetry.space_group_name_H-M   'P 1'
#
loop_
_entity.id
_entity.type
_entity.pdbx_description
1 polymer ?
#
loop_
_entity_poly.entity_id
_entity_poly.type
_entity_poly.pdbx_seq_one_letter_code
_entity_poly.pdbx_strand_id
1 'polypeptide(L)'
;MDEPTSGLDPATTSNIHELLFELKEKGVTIFLTTHDMEEATRLCDRVAFLNEGSIIECDTPEAICYKYNTTNQVNITTAQGESIVLDIKRDAEKIMHLMEAGHVKTIHSMEPTLETVFISLTGKELV
;
A
#
# COMPACT_ATOMS: atom_id res chain seq x y z
N MET A 1 14.70 9.86 11.75
CA MET A 1 13.65 10.87 11.97
C MET A 1 12.42 10.20 12.57
N ASP A 2 11.81 10.82 13.54
CA ASP A 2 10.63 10.28 14.21
C ASP A 2 9.39 11.03 13.71
N GLU A 3 8.51 10.32 13.00
CA GLU A 3 7.28 10.86 12.43
C GLU A 3 7.44 12.23 11.75
N PRO A 4 8.25 12.31 10.69
CA PRO A 4 8.71 13.59 10.14
C PRO A 4 7.60 14.50 9.62
N THR A 5 6.42 13.97 9.31
CA THR A 5 5.31 14.74 8.74
C THR A 5 4.08 14.80 9.64
N SER A 6 4.20 14.34 10.89
CA SER A 6 3.08 14.35 11.83
C SER A 6 2.59 15.77 12.11
N GLY A 7 1.29 15.99 11.98
CA GLY A 7 0.67 17.27 12.24
C GLY A 7 0.87 18.34 11.16
N LEU A 8 1.47 18.00 10.04
CA LEU A 8 1.71 18.94 8.94
C LEU A 8 0.59 18.88 7.90
N ASP A 9 0.39 20.00 7.19
CA ASP A 9 -0.54 20.05 6.08
C ASP A 9 0.00 19.29 4.86
N PRO A 10 -0.85 18.95 3.86
CA PRO A 10 -0.41 18.19 2.69
C PRO A 10 0.71 18.85 1.87
N ALA A 11 0.69 20.17 1.74
CA ALA A 11 1.71 20.89 0.97
C ALA A 11 3.08 20.83 1.64
N THR A 12 3.12 21.06 2.97
CA THR A 12 4.36 20.98 3.75
C THR A 12 4.88 19.54 3.79
N THR A 13 3.99 18.56 3.94
CA THR A 13 4.33 17.14 3.90
C THR A 13 5.00 16.77 2.58
N SER A 14 4.44 17.23 1.46
CA SER A 14 4.99 16.98 0.14
C SER A 14 6.40 17.55 -0.01
N ASN A 15 6.63 18.77 0.50
CA ASN A 15 7.95 19.40 0.45
C ASN A 15 8.99 18.63 1.26
N ILE A 16 8.61 18.11 2.42
CA ILE A 16 9.51 17.28 3.24
C ILE A 16 9.83 15.97 2.54
N HIS A 17 8.84 15.34 1.89
CA HIS A 17 9.06 14.12 1.12
C HIS A 17 10.04 14.35 -0.04
N GLU A 18 9.92 15.45 -0.75
CA GLU A 18 10.85 15.81 -1.83
C GLU A 18 12.27 15.98 -1.30
N LEU A 19 12.43 16.64 -0.16
CA LEU A 19 13.73 16.83 0.47
C LEU A 19 14.35 15.47 0.86
N LEU A 20 13.56 14.56 1.41
CA LEU A 20 14.04 13.24 1.78
C LEU A 20 14.48 12.43 0.55
N PHE A 21 13.74 12.52 -0.55
CA PHE A 21 14.13 11.87 -1.81
C PHE A 21 15.43 12.44 -2.37
N GLU A 22 15.61 13.76 -2.30
CA GLU A 22 16.86 14.40 -2.75
C GLU A 22 18.06 13.93 -1.93
N LEU A 23 17.90 13.84 -0.60
CA LEU A 23 18.97 13.34 0.27
C LEU A 23 19.31 11.89 -0.04
N LYS A 24 18.32 11.08 -0.31
CA LYS A 24 18.50 9.68 -0.69
C LYS A 24 19.26 9.55 -2.00
N GLU A 25 18.94 10.36 -3.01
CA GLU A 25 19.65 10.37 -4.29
C GLU A 25 21.12 10.75 -4.13
N LYS A 26 21.44 11.54 -3.12
CA LYS A 26 22.83 11.92 -2.78
C LYS A 26 23.58 10.82 -2.00
N GLY A 27 22.96 9.67 -1.78
CA GLY A 27 23.56 8.55 -1.08
C GLY A 27 23.41 8.58 0.43
N VAL A 28 22.56 9.44 0.97
CA VAL A 28 22.29 9.51 2.41
C VAL A 28 21.38 8.36 2.83
N THR A 29 21.79 7.63 3.86
CA THR A 29 20.94 6.62 4.49
C THR A 29 20.04 7.29 5.51
N ILE A 30 18.73 7.08 5.39
CA ILE A 30 17.74 7.71 6.25
C ILE A 30 16.99 6.65 7.03
N PHE A 31 16.95 6.81 8.35
CA PHE A 31 16.16 5.98 9.24
C PHE A 31 15.01 6.83 9.78
N LEU A 32 13.77 6.39 9.60
CA LEU A 32 12.61 7.10 10.13
C LEU A 32 11.64 6.15 10.82
N THR A 33 10.90 6.67 11.77
CA THR A 33 9.82 5.97 12.44
C THR A 33 8.51 6.67 12.15
N THR A 34 7.47 5.92 11.91
CA THR A 34 6.14 6.46 11.66
C THR A 34 5.07 5.40 11.92
N HIS A 35 3.87 5.82 12.28
CA HIS A 35 2.69 4.96 12.28
C HIS A 35 1.83 5.20 11.04
N ASP A 36 2.21 6.14 10.19
CA ASP A 36 1.56 6.40 8.92
C ASP A 36 2.10 5.42 7.87
N MET A 37 1.34 4.36 7.62
CA MET A 37 1.75 3.29 6.71
C MET A 37 1.80 3.71 5.26
N GLU A 38 0.99 4.69 4.87
CA GLU A 38 1.02 5.25 3.52
C GLU A 38 2.32 6.02 3.29
N GLU A 39 2.76 6.80 4.26
CA GLU A 39 4.06 7.49 4.24
C GLU A 39 5.20 6.48 4.14
N ALA A 40 5.17 5.42 4.96
CA ALA A 40 6.17 4.38 4.93
C ALA A 40 6.24 3.69 3.56
N THR A 41 5.09 3.40 2.96
CA THR A 41 5.03 2.79 1.61
C THR A 41 5.66 3.70 0.56
N ARG A 42 5.43 4.99 0.66
CA ARG A 42 5.92 5.97 -0.32
C ARG A 42 7.40 6.26 -0.18
N LEU A 43 7.89 6.41 1.05
CA LEU A 43 9.25 6.90 1.30
C LEU A 43 10.29 5.81 1.49
N CYS A 44 9.91 4.67 2.04
CA CYS A 44 10.87 3.69 2.52
C CYS A 44 11.19 2.64 1.48
N ASP A 45 12.48 2.31 1.33
CA ASP A 45 12.92 1.16 0.54
C ASP A 45 12.64 -0.13 1.29
N ARG A 46 12.79 -0.11 2.61
CA ARG A 46 12.49 -1.24 3.50
C ARG A 46 11.77 -0.75 4.73
N VAL A 47 10.85 -1.57 5.21
CA VAL A 47 10.10 -1.29 6.43
C VAL A 47 10.24 -2.46 7.40
N ALA A 48 10.19 -2.14 8.69
CA ALA A 48 10.18 -3.13 9.75
C ALA A 48 8.94 -2.87 10.63
N PHE A 49 8.13 -3.89 10.81
CA PHE A 49 6.99 -3.80 11.71
C PHE A 49 7.43 -4.12 13.13
N LEU A 50 7.24 -3.17 14.03
CA LEU A 50 7.58 -3.31 15.43
C LEU A 50 6.30 -3.53 16.24
N ASN A 51 6.26 -4.58 17.03
CA ASN A 51 5.15 -4.89 17.92
C ASN A 51 5.67 -5.45 19.22
N GLU A 52 5.27 -4.82 20.33
CA GLU A 52 5.67 -5.24 21.69
C GLU A 52 7.17 -5.47 21.86
N GLY A 53 7.97 -4.56 21.28
CA GLY A 53 9.42 -4.59 21.40
C GLY A 53 10.13 -5.56 20.45
N SER A 54 9.39 -6.21 19.55
CA SER A 54 9.96 -7.18 18.61
C SER A 54 9.62 -6.80 17.18
N ILE A 55 10.56 -7.06 16.27
CA ILE A 55 10.33 -6.92 14.84
C ILE A 55 9.62 -8.18 14.35
N ILE A 56 8.39 -8.01 13.85
CA ILE A 56 7.56 -9.13 13.39
C ILE A 56 7.62 -9.34 11.89
N GLU A 57 8.06 -8.33 11.13
CA GLU A 57 8.25 -8.42 9.68
C GLU A 57 9.24 -7.35 9.26
N CYS A 58 10.10 -7.65 8.27
CA CYS A 58 11.05 -6.69 7.73
C CYS A 58 11.36 -7.04 6.28
N ASP A 59 10.95 -6.17 5.37
CA ASP A 59 11.21 -6.32 3.93
C ASP A 59 10.80 -5.04 3.21
N THR A 60 10.86 -5.06 1.88
CA THR A 60 10.30 -3.96 1.09
C THR A 60 8.79 -3.93 1.27
N PRO A 61 8.15 -2.75 1.17
CA PRO A 61 6.69 -2.66 1.25
C PRO A 61 5.98 -3.59 0.28
N GLU A 62 6.47 -3.67 -0.94
CA GLU A 62 5.89 -4.52 -1.99
C GLU A 62 5.99 -6.00 -1.65
N ALA A 63 7.14 -6.44 -1.14
CA ALA A 63 7.34 -7.83 -0.76
C ALA A 63 6.45 -8.25 0.40
N ILE A 64 6.26 -7.36 1.38
CA ILE A 64 5.38 -7.63 2.52
C ILE A 64 3.93 -7.75 2.05
N CYS A 65 3.46 -6.82 1.24
CA CYS A 65 2.10 -6.86 0.71
C CYS A 65 1.85 -8.10 -0.15
N TYR A 66 2.82 -8.48 -0.96
CA TYR A 66 2.74 -9.68 -1.79
C TYR A 66 2.67 -10.96 -0.94
N LYS A 67 3.52 -11.05 0.07
CA LYS A 67 3.60 -12.21 0.96
C LYS A 67 2.25 -12.51 1.65
N TYR A 68 1.53 -11.48 2.05
CA TYR A 68 0.26 -11.61 2.75
C TYR A 68 -0.96 -11.44 1.86
N ASN A 69 -0.77 -11.40 0.55
CA ASN A 69 -1.88 -11.36 -0.40
C ASN A 69 -2.42 -12.78 -0.60
N THR A 70 -3.50 -13.09 0.12
CA THR A 70 -4.14 -14.40 0.06
C THR A 70 -5.34 -14.43 -0.90
N THR A 71 -5.70 -13.30 -1.49
CA THR A 71 -6.85 -13.18 -2.38
C THR A 71 -6.40 -12.75 -3.77
N ASN A 72 -6.97 -13.36 -4.81
CA ASN A 72 -6.73 -12.99 -6.21
C ASN A 72 -7.92 -12.20 -6.73
N GLN A 73 -8.25 -11.09 -6.08
CA GLN A 73 -9.42 -10.29 -6.42
C GLN A 73 -9.05 -9.04 -7.21
N VAL A 74 -9.95 -8.63 -8.07
CA VAL A 74 -9.87 -7.36 -8.79
C VAL A 74 -11.15 -6.58 -8.58
N ASN A 75 -11.02 -5.26 -8.52
CA ASN A 75 -12.14 -4.34 -8.50
C ASN A 75 -12.30 -3.74 -9.89
N ILE A 76 -13.41 -4.01 -10.53
CA ILE A 76 -13.73 -3.50 -11.86
C ILE A 76 -14.81 -2.44 -11.73
N THR A 77 -14.50 -1.25 -12.26
CA THR A 77 -15.51 -0.20 -12.40
C THR A 77 -16.06 -0.26 -13.82
N THR A 78 -17.36 -0.44 -13.95
CA THR A 78 -18.02 -0.54 -15.25
C THR A 78 -18.20 0.83 -15.89
N ALA A 79 -18.55 0.83 -17.18
CA ALA A 79 -18.85 2.06 -17.92
C ALA A 79 -20.01 2.85 -17.32
N GLN A 80 -20.91 2.18 -16.60
CA GLN A 80 -22.04 2.81 -15.91
C GLN A 80 -21.68 3.33 -14.51
N GLY A 81 -20.44 3.12 -14.07
CA GLY A 81 -19.96 3.57 -12.76
C GLY A 81 -20.19 2.58 -11.62
N GLU A 82 -20.62 1.37 -11.88
CA GLU A 82 -20.79 0.33 -10.88
C GLU A 82 -19.43 -0.32 -10.56
N SER A 83 -19.20 -0.64 -9.29
CA SER A 83 -18.02 -1.36 -8.84
C SER A 83 -18.35 -2.83 -8.58
N ILE A 84 -17.56 -3.72 -9.18
CA ILE A 84 -17.73 -5.16 -9.03
C ILE A 84 -16.40 -5.75 -8.56
N VAL A 85 -16.46 -6.60 -7.52
CA VAL A 85 -15.29 -7.35 -7.04
C VAL A 85 -15.39 -8.77 -7.58
N LEU A 86 -14.38 -9.19 -8.35
CA LEU A 86 -14.33 -10.50 -8.96
C LEU A 86 -13.02 -11.21 -8.62
N ASP A 87 -13.07 -12.53 -8.57
CA ASP A 87 -11.90 -13.39 -8.39
C ASP A 87 -11.24 -13.64 -9.75
N ILE A 88 -9.93 -13.39 -9.86
CA ILE A 88 -9.20 -13.52 -11.14
C ILE A 88 -9.30 -14.93 -11.71
N LYS A 89 -9.26 -15.94 -10.86
CA LYS A 89 -9.29 -17.35 -11.29
C LYS A 89 -10.70 -17.87 -11.50
N ARG A 90 -11.57 -17.66 -10.52
CA ARG A 90 -12.93 -18.19 -10.54
C ARG A 90 -13.81 -17.48 -11.56
N ASP A 91 -13.66 -16.17 -11.68
CA ASP A 91 -14.50 -15.34 -12.54
C ASP A 91 -13.79 -14.88 -13.82
N ALA A 92 -12.75 -15.61 -14.25
CA ALA A 92 -11.94 -15.21 -15.41
C ALA A 92 -12.77 -15.01 -16.67
N GLU A 93 -13.74 -15.89 -16.93
CA GLU A 93 -14.62 -15.77 -18.10
C GLU A 93 -15.48 -14.54 -18.04
N LYS A 94 -16.00 -14.22 -16.86
CA LYS A 94 -16.83 -13.02 -16.64
C LYS A 94 -16.02 -11.76 -16.87
N ILE A 95 -14.78 -11.72 -16.37
CA ILE A 95 -13.86 -10.61 -16.59
C ILE A 95 -13.58 -10.44 -18.08
N MET A 96 -13.31 -11.53 -18.79
CA MET A 96 -13.04 -11.50 -20.21
C MET A 96 -14.24 -10.96 -21.00
N HIS A 97 -15.44 -11.41 -20.69
CA HIS A 97 -16.67 -10.91 -21.33
C HIS A 97 -16.87 -9.41 -21.12
N LEU A 98 -16.62 -8.92 -19.90
CA LEU A 98 -16.74 -7.50 -19.61
C LEU A 98 -15.74 -6.68 -20.42
N MET A 99 -14.50 -7.18 -20.55
CA MET A 99 -13.46 -6.52 -21.32
C MET A 99 -13.76 -6.51 -22.83
N GLU A 100 -14.19 -7.65 -23.37
CA GLU A 100 -14.56 -7.77 -24.80
C GLU A 100 -15.74 -6.88 -25.16
N ALA A 101 -16.69 -6.73 -24.26
CA ALA A 101 -17.88 -5.89 -24.48
C ALA A 101 -17.60 -4.40 -24.34
N GLY A 102 -16.40 -4.00 -23.89
CA GLY A 102 -16.04 -2.60 -23.68
C GLY A 102 -16.71 -1.97 -22.46
N HIS A 103 -17.18 -2.77 -21.52
CA HIS A 103 -17.87 -2.30 -20.34
C HIS A 103 -16.95 -1.99 -19.15
N VAL A 104 -15.64 -2.14 -19.30
CA VAL A 104 -14.67 -1.87 -18.23
C VAL A 104 -14.13 -0.47 -18.36
N LYS A 105 -14.38 0.37 -17.35
CA LYS A 105 -13.79 1.71 -17.25
C LYS A 105 -12.42 1.65 -16.57
N THR A 106 -12.34 0.96 -15.44
CA THR A 106 -11.08 0.75 -14.71
C THR A 106 -11.04 -0.66 -14.16
N ILE A 107 -9.82 -1.18 -14.00
CA ILE A 107 -9.57 -2.46 -13.33
C ILE A 107 -8.38 -2.28 -12.39
N HIS A 108 -8.56 -2.63 -11.12
CA HIS A 108 -7.52 -2.53 -10.10
C HIS A 108 -7.40 -3.84 -9.34
N SER A 109 -6.18 -4.29 -9.16
CA SER A 109 -5.92 -5.42 -8.27
C SER A 109 -6.18 -5.00 -6.82
N MET A 110 -6.75 -5.92 -6.03
CA MET A 110 -7.05 -5.69 -4.62
C MET A 110 -5.95 -6.31 -3.76
N GLU A 111 -4.82 -5.63 -3.70
CA GLU A 111 -3.70 -6.04 -2.87
C GLU A 111 -3.84 -5.46 -1.47
N PRO A 112 -3.38 -6.17 -0.43
CA PRO A 112 -3.37 -5.60 0.91
C PRO A 112 -2.39 -4.43 0.98
N THR A 113 -2.68 -3.48 1.87
CA THR A 113 -1.77 -2.37 2.18
C THR A 113 -0.91 -2.76 3.38
N LEU A 114 0.17 -2.01 3.65
CA LEU A 114 0.97 -2.22 4.85
C LEU A 114 0.12 -2.13 6.12
N GLU A 115 -0.84 -1.20 6.16
CA GLU A 115 -1.74 -1.04 7.29
C GLU A 115 -2.58 -2.29 7.53
N THR A 116 -3.21 -2.84 6.47
CA THR A 116 -4.02 -4.04 6.60
C THR A 116 -3.20 -5.26 7.00
N VAL A 117 -1.98 -5.38 6.48
CA VAL A 117 -1.06 -6.45 6.88
C VAL A 117 -0.70 -6.34 8.36
N PHE A 118 -0.35 -5.13 8.81
CA PHE A 118 0.00 -4.90 10.22
C PHE A 118 -1.16 -5.23 11.16
N ILE A 119 -2.37 -4.78 10.83
CA ILE A 119 -3.57 -5.08 11.61
C ILE A 119 -3.81 -6.60 11.65
N SER A 120 -3.66 -7.28 10.53
CA SER A 120 -3.83 -8.72 10.43
C SER A 120 -2.84 -9.49 11.32
N LEU A 121 -1.58 -9.03 11.37
CA LEU A 121 -0.53 -9.68 12.16
C LEU A 121 -0.63 -9.40 13.66
N THR A 122 -1.07 -8.22 14.03
CA THR A 122 -1.07 -7.77 15.43
C THR A 122 -2.43 -7.72 16.07
N GLY A 123 -3.50 -7.60 15.28
CA GLY A 123 -4.84 -7.35 15.76
C GLY A 123 -5.05 -5.94 16.33
N LYS A 124 -4.10 -5.03 16.08
CA LYS A 124 -4.15 -3.65 16.60
C LYS A 124 -4.45 -2.67 15.49
N GLU A 125 -5.40 -1.78 15.73
CA GLU A 125 -5.64 -0.67 14.82
C GLU A 125 -4.63 0.45 15.09
N LEU A 126 -4.19 1.10 14.01
CA LEU A 126 -3.33 2.26 14.09
C LEU A 126 -4.18 3.51 14.33
N VAL A 127 -3.75 4.33 15.23
CA VAL A 127 -4.46 5.55 15.62
C VAL A 127 -3.76 6.77 15.04
#